data_9506c0b0a6abd6bd7a9753c1c4fd0dfa
#
_entry.id   9506c0b0a6abd6bd7a9753c1c4fd0dfa
#
_cell.length_a   1.000
_cell.length_b   1.000
_cell.length_c   1.000
_cell.angle_alpha   90.00
_cell.angle_beta   90.00
_cell.angle_gamma   90.00
#
_symmetry.space_group_name_H-M   'P 1'
#
loop_
_entity.id
_entity.type
_entity.pdbx_description
1 polymer ?
#
loop_
_entity_poly.entity_id
_entity_poly.type
_entity_poly.pdbx_seq_one_letter_code
_entity_poly.pdbx_strand_id
1 'polypeptide(L)'
;MEQYNALLRYVFQVTEQELSSIGWQEREIIRAKFPTMEKADVIGWFDDDTLVSQVAVYPMEVRIFGKTYAMGGLTGVGTYPEYSNMGLMHRLLEQALKNMKKKGQHICYLYPYSIPYYRRKGWEIISDKISYEIKDYQLPKNRQVPGDVRRVKTDSEELKETYERYAMHTHGAVLRDELAWNEYWLWDSDDVMAAVYYNEKNEPDGYVIYWIANDVFHIKDMIFNNEDARTGLWNFVSAHFSMIDRVEGDTYTDEPLAFLLEDASIKEVISPYFMGRIVDFEAFVEEYPFRPSVLDREWKFTLMDPVMECNQGSFLLTISRDGHGEAKRIMEPCRDRISIQTMTTMLMGYKRPEYLAKIGRIQASEWTIDMLEDAIEQQTPYISDYF
;
A
#
# COMPACT_ATOMS: atom_id res chain seq x y z
N MET A 1 -16.17 -17.43 -12.42
CA MET A 1 -16.21 -15.95 -12.52
C MET A 1 -17.56 -15.37 -12.13
N GLU A 2 -18.67 -15.82 -12.70
CA GLU A 2 -20.00 -15.26 -12.38
C GLU A 2 -20.32 -15.30 -10.88
N GLN A 3 -20.19 -16.44 -10.22
CA GLN A 3 -20.43 -16.55 -8.78
C GLN A 3 -19.45 -15.69 -7.94
N TYR A 4 -18.18 -15.61 -8.36
CA TYR A 4 -17.19 -14.75 -7.71
C TYR A 4 -17.61 -13.28 -7.77
N ASN A 5 -18.00 -12.80 -8.96
CA ASN A 5 -18.46 -11.42 -9.14
C ASN A 5 -19.78 -11.14 -8.40
N ALA A 6 -20.71 -12.09 -8.41
CA ALA A 6 -21.97 -11.96 -7.69
C ALA A 6 -21.77 -11.79 -6.17
N LEU A 7 -20.89 -12.62 -5.56
CA LEU A 7 -20.56 -12.50 -4.14
C LEU A 7 -19.82 -11.19 -3.85
N LEU A 8 -18.87 -10.78 -4.71
CA LEU A 8 -18.14 -9.53 -4.58
C LEU A 8 -19.09 -8.33 -4.57
N ARG A 9 -19.98 -8.23 -5.58
CA ARG A 9 -20.98 -7.16 -5.68
C ARG A 9 -21.90 -7.10 -4.47
N TYR A 10 -22.35 -8.27 -4.00
CA TYR A 10 -23.20 -8.36 -2.82
C TYR A 10 -22.52 -7.81 -1.56
N VAL A 11 -21.28 -8.25 -1.29
CA VAL A 11 -20.54 -7.87 -0.09
C VAL A 11 -20.12 -6.40 -0.10
N PHE A 12 -19.72 -5.88 -1.26
CA PHE A 12 -19.32 -4.47 -1.43
C PHE A 12 -20.51 -3.56 -1.80
N GLN A 13 -21.73 -4.10 -1.85
CA GLN A 13 -22.97 -3.38 -2.13
C GLN A 13 -22.97 -2.62 -3.47
N VAL A 14 -22.22 -3.12 -4.47
CA VAL A 14 -22.11 -2.51 -5.79
C VAL A 14 -23.38 -2.76 -6.59
N THR A 15 -24.19 -1.71 -6.77
CA THR A 15 -25.45 -1.74 -7.48
C THR A 15 -25.30 -1.52 -8.99
N GLU A 16 -26.31 -1.90 -9.79
CA GLU A 16 -26.33 -1.59 -11.23
C GLU A 16 -26.35 -0.07 -11.48
N GLN A 17 -26.95 0.70 -10.58
CA GLN A 17 -26.99 2.15 -10.69
C GLN A 17 -25.61 2.77 -10.49
N GLU A 18 -24.83 2.28 -9.54
CA GLU A 18 -23.45 2.72 -9.33
C GLU A 18 -22.58 2.36 -10.54
N LEU A 19 -22.68 1.13 -11.05
CA LEU A 19 -21.96 0.72 -12.24
C LEU A 19 -22.31 1.59 -13.45
N SER A 20 -23.60 1.85 -13.67
CA SER A 20 -24.04 2.71 -14.78
C SER A 20 -23.58 4.15 -14.64
N SER A 21 -23.44 4.68 -13.42
CA SER A 21 -22.99 6.05 -13.18
C SER A 21 -21.52 6.29 -13.57
N ILE A 22 -20.70 5.23 -13.57
CA ILE A 22 -19.30 5.25 -14.01
C ILE A 22 -19.12 4.64 -15.41
N GLY A 23 -20.22 4.41 -16.15
CA GLY A 23 -20.19 3.89 -17.53
C GLY A 23 -20.00 2.39 -17.67
N TRP A 24 -20.06 1.61 -16.58
CA TRP A 24 -19.83 0.17 -16.59
C TRP A 24 -21.13 -0.64 -16.61
N GLN A 25 -21.09 -1.76 -17.35
CA GLN A 25 -22.09 -2.84 -17.26
C GLN A 25 -21.43 -4.08 -16.64
N GLU A 26 -22.22 -4.91 -15.95
CA GLU A 26 -21.71 -6.12 -15.27
C GLU A 26 -20.85 -7.03 -16.18
N ARG A 27 -21.28 -7.22 -17.44
CA ARG A 27 -20.52 -8.05 -18.40
C ARG A 27 -19.16 -7.46 -18.75
N GLU A 28 -19.05 -6.15 -18.76
CA GLU A 28 -17.79 -5.43 -19.06
C GLU A 28 -16.83 -5.56 -17.90
N ILE A 29 -17.32 -5.45 -16.66
CA ILE A 29 -16.49 -5.65 -15.45
C ILE A 29 -15.95 -7.08 -15.39
N ILE A 30 -16.80 -8.09 -15.63
CA ILE A 30 -16.35 -9.48 -15.66
C ILE A 30 -15.27 -9.66 -16.73
N ARG A 31 -15.44 -9.07 -17.92
CA ARG A 31 -14.47 -9.13 -18.99
C ARG A 31 -13.16 -8.42 -18.64
N ALA A 32 -13.23 -7.24 -18.05
CA ALA A 32 -12.06 -6.45 -17.64
C ALA A 32 -11.28 -7.12 -16.50
N LYS A 33 -11.97 -7.74 -15.53
CA LYS A 33 -11.34 -8.44 -14.40
C LYS A 33 -10.79 -9.82 -14.77
N PHE A 34 -11.26 -10.44 -15.84
CA PHE A 34 -10.88 -11.80 -16.16
C PHE A 34 -9.37 -12.01 -16.32
N PRO A 35 -8.61 -11.17 -17.06
CA PRO A 35 -7.17 -11.32 -17.21
C PRO A 35 -6.40 -11.22 -15.87
N THR A 36 -6.85 -10.33 -14.99
CA THR A 36 -6.29 -10.17 -13.64
C THR A 36 -6.56 -11.41 -12.78
N MET A 37 -7.79 -11.92 -12.83
CA MET A 37 -8.20 -13.09 -12.06
C MET A 37 -7.55 -14.39 -12.53
N GLU A 38 -7.16 -14.51 -13.82
CA GLU A 38 -6.38 -15.64 -14.31
C GLU A 38 -4.97 -15.71 -13.70
N LYS A 39 -4.39 -14.54 -13.37
CA LYS A 39 -3.08 -14.44 -12.70
C LYS A 39 -3.20 -14.58 -11.18
N ALA A 40 -4.38 -14.34 -10.62
CA ALA A 40 -4.63 -14.35 -9.17
C ALA A 40 -4.69 -15.79 -8.60
N ASP A 41 -4.35 -15.91 -7.30
CA ASP A 41 -4.66 -17.10 -6.51
C ASP A 41 -6.05 -16.93 -5.89
N VAL A 42 -7.08 -17.49 -6.53
CA VAL A 42 -8.47 -17.39 -6.07
C VAL A 42 -8.85 -18.63 -5.27
N ILE A 43 -9.28 -18.43 -4.04
CA ILE A 43 -9.67 -19.49 -3.13
C ILE A 43 -11.14 -19.29 -2.74
N GLY A 44 -11.96 -20.30 -2.95
CA GLY A 44 -13.37 -20.29 -2.63
C GLY A 44 -13.79 -21.42 -1.71
N TRP A 45 -14.80 -21.18 -0.92
CA TRP A 45 -15.53 -22.20 -0.18
C TRP A 45 -16.90 -22.41 -0.83
N PHE A 46 -17.20 -23.67 -1.11
CA PHE A 46 -18.44 -24.04 -1.77
C PHE A 46 -19.35 -24.82 -0.83
N ASP A 47 -20.64 -24.55 -0.91
CA ASP A 47 -21.71 -25.38 -0.37
C ASP A 47 -22.40 -26.03 -1.56
N ASP A 48 -22.19 -27.33 -1.75
CA ASP A 48 -22.43 -28.02 -3.01
C ASP A 48 -21.76 -27.29 -4.19
N ASP A 49 -22.56 -26.80 -5.16
CA ASP A 49 -22.08 -26.04 -6.35
C ASP A 49 -22.14 -24.51 -6.16
N THR A 50 -22.45 -24.02 -4.96
CA THR A 50 -22.62 -22.59 -4.68
C THR A 50 -21.41 -22.04 -3.96
N LEU A 51 -20.77 -21.03 -4.54
CA LEU A 51 -19.67 -20.29 -3.91
C LEU A 51 -20.22 -19.41 -2.78
N VAL A 52 -19.85 -19.68 -1.53
CA VAL A 52 -20.39 -19.00 -0.34
C VAL A 52 -19.40 -18.12 0.38
N SER A 53 -18.11 -18.33 0.15
CA SER A 53 -17.03 -17.48 0.71
C SER A 53 -15.83 -17.51 -0.24
N GLN A 54 -15.11 -16.37 -0.36
CA GLN A 54 -14.01 -16.23 -1.30
C GLN A 54 -12.95 -15.26 -0.82
N VAL A 55 -11.75 -15.42 -1.39
CA VAL A 55 -10.62 -14.49 -1.29
C VAL A 55 -9.77 -14.61 -2.55
N ALA A 56 -9.15 -13.53 -2.98
CA ALA A 56 -8.17 -13.51 -4.05
C ALA A 56 -6.85 -12.92 -3.57
N VAL A 57 -5.74 -13.40 -4.12
CA VAL A 57 -4.40 -12.89 -3.88
C VAL A 57 -3.75 -12.57 -5.22
N TYR A 58 -3.47 -11.31 -5.46
CA TYR A 58 -2.72 -10.85 -6.62
C TYR A 58 -1.22 -11.06 -6.41
N PRO A 59 -0.50 -11.69 -7.32
CA PRO A 59 0.95 -11.75 -7.27
C PRO A 59 1.51 -10.39 -7.68
N MET A 60 2.11 -9.68 -6.74
CA MET A 60 2.68 -8.35 -6.90
C MET A 60 4.09 -8.30 -6.36
N GLU A 61 4.78 -7.19 -6.61
CA GLU A 61 6.08 -6.88 -6.05
C GLU A 61 6.03 -5.51 -5.36
N VAL A 62 6.85 -5.35 -4.30
CA VAL A 62 6.92 -4.11 -3.52
C VAL A 62 8.36 -3.76 -3.19
N ARG A 63 8.66 -2.46 -3.12
CA ARG A 63 9.96 -1.96 -2.66
C ARG A 63 9.94 -1.75 -1.14
N ILE A 64 10.83 -2.41 -0.43
CA ILE A 64 11.03 -2.22 1.01
C ILE A 64 12.49 -1.82 1.23
N PHE A 65 12.72 -0.56 1.59
CA PHE A 65 14.05 0.03 1.81
C PHE A 65 15.08 -0.34 0.72
N GLY A 66 14.67 -0.19 -0.54
CA GLY A 66 15.55 -0.47 -1.69
C GLY A 66 15.69 -1.95 -2.09
N LYS A 67 14.99 -2.88 -1.43
CA LYS A 67 14.88 -4.29 -1.83
C LYS A 67 13.52 -4.58 -2.46
N THR A 68 13.47 -5.44 -3.45
CA THR A 68 12.21 -5.93 -4.06
C THR A 68 11.78 -7.21 -3.36
N TYR A 69 10.53 -7.20 -2.89
CA TYR A 69 9.89 -8.35 -2.27
C TYR A 69 8.72 -8.83 -3.12
N ALA A 70 8.60 -10.15 -3.30
CA ALA A 70 7.36 -10.72 -3.77
C ALA A 70 6.26 -10.52 -2.70
N MET A 71 5.15 -9.91 -3.10
CA MET A 71 4.05 -9.50 -2.23
C MET A 71 2.73 -10.11 -2.70
N GLY A 72 1.90 -10.54 -1.75
CA GLY A 72 0.52 -10.91 -2.02
C GLY A 72 -0.43 -9.73 -1.80
N GLY A 73 -1.07 -9.24 -2.85
CA GLY A 73 -2.16 -8.27 -2.76
C GLY A 73 -3.47 -8.97 -2.42
N LEU A 74 -3.91 -8.95 -1.16
CA LEU A 74 -5.13 -9.63 -0.72
C LEU A 74 -6.36 -8.80 -1.01
N THR A 75 -7.28 -9.35 -1.78
CA THR A 75 -8.51 -8.67 -2.24
C THR A 75 -9.70 -9.62 -2.35
N GLY A 76 -10.87 -9.11 -2.72
CA GLY A 76 -12.06 -9.90 -3.01
C GLY A 76 -12.59 -10.72 -1.84
N VAL A 77 -12.28 -10.30 -0.61
CA VAL A 77 -12.67 -10.98 0.63
C VAL A 77 -14.18 -10.85 0.85
N GLY A 78 -14.90 -11.96 0.81
CA GLY A 78 -16.35 -11.95 0.97
C GLY A 78 -16.91 -13.28 1.47
N THR A 79 -17.99 -13.21 2.26
CA THR A 79 -18.79 -14.36 2.71
C THR A 79 -20.24 -13.93 2.75
N TYR A 80 -21.16 -14.74 2.22
CA TYR A 80 -22.59 -14.47 2.35
C TYR A 80 -23.02 -14.50 3.83
N PRO A 81 -23.93 -13.60 4.27
CA PRO A 81 -24.29 -13.44 5.68
C PRO A 81 -24.82 -14.72 6.35
N GLU A 82 -25.54 -15.55 5.62
CA GLU A 82 -26.08 -16.83 6.11
C GLU A 82 -24.98 -17.84 6.48
N TYR A 83 -23.76 -17.66 5.95
CA TYR A 83 -22.58 -18.47 6.26
C TYR A 83 -21.62 -17.75 7.23
N SER A 84 -22.04 -16.62 7.80
CA SER A 84 -21.24 -15.88 8.77
C SER A 84 -21.04 -16.67 10.05
N ASN A 85 -19.93 -16.39 10.76
CA ASN A 85 -19.56 -17.04 12.03
C ASN A 85 -19.26 -18.56 11.95
N MET A 86 -19.24 -19.16 10.76
CA MET A 86 -18.87 -20.58 10.57
C MET A 86 -17.35 -20.76 10.46
N GLY A 87 -16.57 -19.69 10.54
CA GLY A 87 -15.10 -19.73 10.46
C GLY A 87 -14.54 -19.90 9.04
N LEU A 88 -15.38 -19.83 7.99
CA LEU A 88 -14.97 -20.05 6.59
C LEU A 88 -13.86 -19.09 6.17
N MET A 89 -14.07 -17.79 6.36
CA MET A 89 -13.07 -16.77 6.01
C MET A 89 -11.76 -16.95 6.78
N HIS A 90 -11.79 -17.41 8.03
CA HIS A 90 -10.55 -17.71 8.76
C HIS A 90 -9.72 -18.79 8.05
N ARG A 91 -10.37 -19.86 7.61
CA ARG A 91 -9.72 -20.97 6.89
C ARG A 91 -9.22 -20.53 5.52
N LEU A 92 -9.98 -19.69 4.81
CA LEU A 92 -9.55 -19.15 3.52
C LEU A 92 -8.33 -18.24 3.64
N LEU A 93 -8.30 -17.34 4.64
CA LEU A 93 -7.16 -16.48 4.91
C LEU A 93 -5.92 -17.28 5.33
N GLU A 94 -6.08 -18.29 6.17
CA GLU A 94 -4.99 -19.21 6.55
C GLU A 94 -4.44 -19.95 5.33
N GLN A 95 -5.32 -20.44 4.45
CA GLN A 95 -4.89 -21.10 3.21
C GLN A 95 -4.20 -20.13 2.25
N ALA A 96 -4.71 -18.91 2.11
CA ALA A 96 -4.09 -17.87 1.30
C ALA A 96 -2.65 -17.56 1.78
N LEU A 97 -2.47 -17.37 3.09
CA LEU A 97 -1.14 -17.14 3.68
C LEU A 97 -0.19 -18.33 3.47
N LYS A 98 -0.68 -19.58 3.61
CA LYS A 98 0.12 -20.78 3.31
C LYS A 98 0.53 -20.84 1.83
N ASN A 99 -0.37 -20.45 0.94
CA ASN A 99 -0.07 -20.41 -0.50
C ASN A 99 0.96 -19.32 -0.81
N MET A 100 0.81 -18.12 -0.23
CA MET A 100 1.78 -17.01 -0.36
C MET A 100 3.18 -17.47 0.08
N LYS A 101 3.29 -18.08 1.27
CA LYS A 101 4.57 -18.63 1.76
C LYS A 101 5.19 -19.60 0.76
N LYS A 102 4.41 -20.54 0.20
CA LYS A 102 4.90 -21.51 -0.80
C LYS A 102 5.37 -20.84 -2.09
N LYS A 103 4.79 -19.68 -2.44
CA LYS A 103 5.14 -18.90 -3.63
C LYS A 103 6.27 -17.88 -3.38
N GLY A 104 6.85 -17.84 -2.17
CA GLY A 104 7.88 -16.90 -1.79
C GLY A 104 7.38 -15.45 -1.60
N GLN A 105 6.07 -15.26 -1.42
CA GLN A 105 5.50 -13.96 -1.08
C GLN A 105 5.63 -13.75 0.44
N HIS A 106 6.68 -13.05 0.85
CA HIS A 106 7.04 -12.92 2.27
C HIS A 106 6.24 -11.84 3.00
N ILE A 107 5.53 -10.98 2.27
CA ILE A 107 4.67 -9.93 2.81
C ILE A 107 3.32 -9.91 2.06
N CYS A 108 2.28 -9.49 2.75
CA CYS A 108 0.93 -9.33 2.21
C CYS A 108 0.40 -7.95 2.52
N TYR A 109 -0.15 -7.26 1.50
CA TYR A 109 -0.86 -5.99 1.66
C TYR A 109 -2.36 -6.17 1.41
N LEU A 110 -3.18 -5.32 2.04
CA LEU A 110 -4.60 -5.19 1.76
C LEU A 110 -5.12 -3.79 2.10
N TYR A 111 -6.18 -3.37 1.41
CA TYR A 111 -7.01 -2.25 1.82
C TYR A 111 -8.10 -2.73 2.79
N PRO A 112 -8.17 -2.25 4.05
CA PRO A 112 -9.02 -2.85 5.07
C PRO A 112 -10.48 -2.36 5.00
N TYR A 113 -11.42 -3.26 4.77
CA TYR A 113 -12.83 -3.01 5.09
C TYR A 113 -13.06 -2.83 6.60
N SER A 114 -12.31 -3.57 7.43
CA SER A 114 -12.40 -3.51 8.90
C SER A 114 -11.02 -3.73 9.54
N ILE A 115 -10.40 -2.66 10.00
CA ILE A 115 -9.10 -2.71 10.70
C ILE A 115 -9.13 -3.69 11.89
N PRO A 116 -10.14 -3.68 12.80
CA PRO A 116 -10.19 -4.62 13.92
C PRO A 116 -10.26 -6.09 13.48
N TYR A 117 -10.93 -6.36 12.36
CA TYR A 117 -11.03 -7.71 11.82
C TYR A 117 -9.66 -8.23 11.39
N TYR A 118 -8.95 -7.47 10.58
CA TYR A 118 -7.64 -7.88 10.07
C TYR A 118 -6.55 -7.86 11.14
N ARG A 119 -6.62 -6.97 12.14
CA ARG A 119 -5.73 -7.03 13.32
C ARG A 119 -5.80 -8.37 14.03
N ARG A 120 -7.01 -8.91 14.26
CA ARG A 120 -7.17 -10.24 14.86
C ARG A 120 -6.60 -11.38 14.01
N LYS A 121 -6.31 -11.12 12.74
CA LYS A 121 -5.73 -12.08 11.79
C LYS A 121 -4.23 -11.83 11.51
N GLY A 122 -3.61 -10.88 12.20
CA GLY A 122 -2.17 -10.63 12.14
C GLY A 122 -1.73 -9.50 11.20
N TRP A 123 -2.65 -8.76 10.58
CA TRP A 123 -2.33 -7.53 9.85
C TRP A 123 -2.24 -6.32 10.78
N GLU A 124 -1.48 -5.31 10.39
CA GLU A 124 -1.43 -4.00 11.05
C GLU A 124 -1.35 -2.88 10.02
N ILE A 125 -1.77 -1.67 10.42
CA ILE A 125 -1.63 -0.48 9.60
C ILE A 125 -0.14 -0.24 9.29
N ILE A 126 0.16 0.02 8.02
CA ILE A 126 1.51 0.30 7.52
C ILE A 126 1.61 1.61 6.73
N SER A 127 0.48 2.23 6.38
CA SER A 127 0.48 3.53 5.70
C SER A 127 -0.75 4.36 6.06
N ASP A 128 -0.61 5.67 5.90
CA ASP A 128 -1.71 6.62 5.98
C ASP A 128 -1.97 7.23 4.59
N LYS A 129 -3.16 7.80 4.44
CA LYS A 129 -3.57 8.66 3.35
C LYS A 129 -3.90 10.02 3.93
N ILE A 130 -3.36 11.08 3.34
CA ILE A 130 -3.67 12.47 3.68
C ILE A 130 -4.52 13.06 2.57
N SER A 131 -5.81 13.24 2.82
CA SER A 131 -6.71 13.95 1.91
C SER A 131 -6.62 15.45 2.19
N TYR A 132 -6.47 16.26 1.14
CA TYR A 132 -6.32 17.71 1.27
C TYR A 132 -7.32 18.48 0.41
N GLU A 133 -7.63 19.69 0.86
CA GLU A 133 -8.44 20.69 0.15
C GLU A 133 -7.71 22.03 0.16
N ILE A 134 -7.40 22.59 -1.02
CA ILE A 134 -6.71 23.86 -1.22
C ILE A 134 -7.63 24.79 -2.00
N LYS A 135 -7.93 25.99 -1.49
CA LYS A 135 -8.71 26.99 -2.22
C LYS A 135 -7.91 27.60 -3.36
N ASP A 136 -8.58 28.09 -4.38
CA ASP A 136 -7.96 28.72 -5.55
C ASP A 136 -6.92 29.80 -5.19
N TYR A 137 -7.20 30.66 -4.20
CA TYR A 137 -6.31 31.73 -3.73
C TYR A 137 -5.12 31.23 -2.87
N GLN A 138 -5.15 29.97 -2.40
CA GLN A 138 -4.08 29.34 -1.62
C GLN A 138 -3.11 28.54 -2.51
N LEU A 139 -3.44 28.37 -3.80
CA LEU A 139 -2.60 27.60 -4.73
C LEU A 139 -1.19 28.19 -4.83
N PRO A 140 -0.16 27.35 -5.04
CA PRO A 140 1.20 27.81 -5.21
C PRO A 140 1.31 28.83 -6.34
N LYS A 141 2.07 29.91 -6.10
CA LYS A 141 2.38 30.90 -7.14
C LYS A 141 3.29 30.27 -8.18
N ASN A 142 3.06 30.63 -9.44
CA ASN A 142 3.86 30.18 -10.55
C ASN A 142 5.35 30.49 -10.33
N ARG A 143 6.21 29.48 -10.46
CA ARG A 143 7.67 29.59 -10.40
C ARG A 143 8.27 29.07 -11.69
N GLN A 144 9.31 29.76 -12.18
CA GLN A 144 9.99 29.31 -13.37
C GLN A 144 10.71 27.99 -13.10
N VAL A 145 10.51 27.01 -13.98
CA VAL A 145 11.21 25.71 -13.99
C VAL A 145 11.78 25.43 -15.38
N PRO A 146 12.88 24.68 -15.48
CA PRO A 146 13.43 24.25 -16.75
C PRO A 146 12.59 23.09 -17.30
N GLY A 147 11.74 23.31 -18.25
CA GLY A 147 10.88 22.26 -18.79
C GLY A 147 9.42 22.69 -18.92
N ASP A 148 8.57 21.76 -19.30
CA ASP A 148 7.15 22.05 -19.56
C ASP A 148 6.24 20.85 -19.21
N VAL A 149 4.95 21.13 -19.00
CA VAL A 149 3.94 20.11 -18.74
C VAL A 149 3.07 19.93 -19.97
N ARG A 150 2.88 18.68 -20.39
CA ARG A 150 2.06 18.31 -21.54
C ARG A 150 0.99 17.29 -21.15
N ARG A 151 -0.22 17.46 -21.68
CA ARG A 151 -1.27 16.44 -21.54
C ARG A 151 -0.92 15.22 -22.38
N VAL A 152 -1.10 14.04 -21.79
CA VAL A 152 -0.86 12.75 -22.42
C VAL A 152 -2.09 11.86 -22.23
N LYS A 153 -2.12 10.73 -22.94
CA LYS A 153 -3.14 9.71 -22.69
C LYS A 153 -2.83 8.97 -21.38
N THR A 154 -3.85 8.48 -20.71
CA THR A 154 -3.74 7.72 -19.46
C THR A 154 -2.99 6.39 -19.63
N ASP A 155 -2.96 5.83 -20.83
CA ASP A 155 -2.22 4.61 -21.18
C ASP A 155 -0.81 4.87 -21.73
N SER A 156 -0.30 6.11 -21.64
CA SER A 156 1.02 6.48 -22.19
C SER A 156 2.18 5.80 -21.47
N GLU A 157 3.21 5.44 -22.21
CA GLU A 157 4.41 4.82 -21.65
C GLU A 157 5.19 5.78 -20.75
N GLU A 158 5.20 7.09 -21.05
CA GLU A 158 5.87 8.11 -20.25
C GLU A 158 5.37 8.15 -18.79
N LEU A 159 4.06 7.89 -18.61
CA LEU A 159 3.45 7.82 -17.29
C LEU A 159 3.95 6.60 -16.52
N LYS A 160 4.02 5.44 -17.19
CA LYS A 160 4.52 4.20 -16.61
C LYS A 160 6.01 4.30 -16.27
N GLU A 161 6.84 4.81 -17.18
CA GLU A 161 8.27 5.03 -16.96
C GLU A 161 8.55 5.98 -15.80
N THR A 162 7.74 7.05 -15.67
CA THR A 162 7.86 7.99 -14.55
C THR A 162 7.55 7.33 -13.22
N TYR A 163 6.47 6.54 -13.18
CA TYR A 163 6.10 5.79 -11.96
C TYR A 163 7.15 4.73 -11.61
N GLU A 164 7.62 3.95 -12.57
CA GLU A 164 8.62 2.91 -12.35
C GLU A 164 9.89 3.48 -11.69
N ARG A 165 10.41 4.60 -12.21
CA ARG A 165 11.57 5.29 -11.59
C ARG A 165 11.27 5.75 -10.17
N TYR A 166 10.09 6.30 -9.93
CA TYR A 166 9.65 6.70 -8.59
C TYR A 166 9.59 5.50 -7.65
N ALA A 167 8.87 4.45 -8.04
CA ALA A 167 8.64 3.26 -7.23
C ALA A 167 9.93 2.52 -6.88
N MET A 168 10.89 2.46 -7.81
CA MET A 168 12.21 1.83 -7.58
C MET A 168 13.00 2.46 -6.43
N HIS A 169 12.75 3.73 -6.10
CA HIS A 169 13.44 4.46 -5.03
C HIS A 169 12.54 4.76 -3.83
N THR A 170 11.27 4.35 -3.87
CA THR A 170 10.28 4.70 -2.85
C THR A 170 9.92 3.49 -2.01
N HIS A 171 10.13 3.60 -0.70
CA HIS A 171 9.77 2.56 0.27
C HIS A 171 8.26 2.35 0.34
N GLY A 172 7.84 1.09 0.31
CA GLY A 172 6.42 0.69 0.36
C GLY A 172 5.72 0.68 -0.99
N ALA A 173 6.29 1.32 -2.03
CA ALA A 173 5.67 1.41 -3.35
C ALA A 173 5.52 0.04 -4.03
N VAL A 174 4.35 -0.20 -4.61
CA VAL A 174 4.09 -1.36 -5.46
C VAL A 174 4.81 -1.17 -6.79
N LEU A 175 5.54 -2.18 -7.26
CA LEU A 175 6.08 -2.20 -8.61
C LEU A 175 4.97 -2.64 -9.56
N ARG A 176 4.39 -1.68 -10.29
CA ARG A 176 3.21 -1.92 -11.13
C ARG A 176 3.60 -2.65 -12.42
N ASP A 177 3.27 -3.94 -12.48
CA ASP A 177 3.20 -4.70 -13.72
C ASP A 177 1.87 -4.45 -14.45
N GLU A 178 1.62 -5.18 -15.53
CA GLU A 178 0.37 -5.09 -16.29
C GLU A 178 -0.88 -5.35 -15.41
N LEU A 179 -0.81 -6.30 -14.45
CA LEU A 179 -1.92 -6.59 -13.54
C LEU A 179 -2.19 -5.40 -12.64
N ALA A 180 -1.16 -4.85 -12.00
CA ALA A 180 -1.30 -3.72 -11.07
C ALA A 180 -1.78 -2.46 -11.81
N TRP A 181 -1.30 -2.19 -13.03
CA TRP A 181 -1.80 -1.08 -13.85
C TRP A 181 -3.26 -1.28 -14.26
N ASN A 182 -3.69 -2.48 -14.59
CA ASN A 182 -5.09 -2.77 -14.91
C ASN A 182 -6.01 -2.55 -13.69
N GLU A 183 -5.60 -2.99 -12.49
CA GLU A 183 -6.35 -2.72 -11.25
C GLU A 183 -6.37 -1.22 -10.92
N TYR A 184 -5.26 -0.52 -11.12
CA TYR A 184 -5.15 0.92 -10.85
C TYR A 184 -6.17 1.75 -11.65
N TRP A 185 -6.46 1.38 -12.91
CA TRP A 185 -7.39 2.08 -13.80
C TRP A 185 -8.82 1.54 -13.76
N LEU A 186 -9.06 0.39 -13.14
CA LEU A 186 -10.31 -0.37 -13.29
C LEU A 186 -11.57 0.41 -12.94
N TRP A 187 -11.48 1.33 -11.97
CA TRP A 187 -12.63 2.05 -11.45
C TRP A 187 -12.68 3.52 -11.85
N ASP A 188 -11.81 3.94 -12.74
CA ASP A 188 -11.78 5.32 -13.20
C ASP A 188 -12.84 5.57 -14.29
N SER A 189 -13.39 6.79 -14.28
CA SER A 189 -14.28 7.25 -15.35
C SER A 189 -13.48 7.66 -16.59
N ASP A 190 -14.16 7.75 -17.74
CA ASP A 190 -13.56 8.23 -19.00
C ASP A 190 -13.10 9.70 -18.94
N ASP A 191 -13.52 10.46 -17.91
CA ASP A 191 -13.17 11.86 -17.70
C ASP A 191 -11.78 12.06 -17.09
N VAL A 192 -11.11 10.99 -16.67
CA VAL A 192 -9.75 11.05 -16.09
C VAL A 192 -8.72 11.43 -17.15
N MET A 193 -7.92 12.41 -16.82
CA MET A 193 -6.86 13.00 -17.65
C MET A 193 -5.50 12.79 -17.01
N ALA A 194 -4.44 12.83 -17.82
CA ALA A 194 -3.06 12.82 -17.36
C ALA A 194 -2.25 13.94 -17.99
N ALA A 195 -1.30 14.48 -17.23
CA ALA A 195 -0.30 15.40 -17.73
C ALA A 195 1.07 15.05 -17.16
N VAL A 196 2.10 15.13 -18.00
CA VAL A 196 3.48 14.75 -17.69
C VAL A 196 4.37 15.98 -17.76
N TYR A 197 5.22 16.14 -16.76
CA TYR A 197 6.31 17.12 -16.80
C TYR A 197 7.52 16.54 -17.50
N TYR A 198 8.04 17.24 -18.49
CA TYR A 198 9.27 16.91 -19.19
C TYR A 198 10.36 17.91 -18.83
N ASN A 199 11.55 17.39 -18.51
CA ASN A 199 12.73 18.21 -18.20
C ASN A 199 13.35 18.84 -19.47
N GLU A 200 14.44 19.62 -19.33
CA GLU A 200 15.15 20.25 -20.48
C GLU A 200 15.64 19.27 -21.53
N LYS A 201 15.84 18.00 -21.18
CA LYS A 201 16.24 16.93 -22.11
C LYS A 201 15.06 16.23 -22.77
N ASN A 202 13.84 16.72 -22.51
CA ASN A 202 12.60 16.09 -22.94
C ASN A 202 12.37 14.68 -22.37
N GLU A 203 12.86 14.42 -21.14
CA GLU A 203 12.64 13.19 -20.39
C GLU A 203 11.47 13.39 -19.41
N PRO A 204 10.55 12.43 -19.24
CA PRO A 204 9.43 12.57 -18.32
C PRO A 204 9.90 12.41 -16.87
N ASP A 205 9.71 13.41 -16.00
CA ASP A 205 10.18 13.42 -14.62
C ASP A 205 9.08 13.54 -13.55
N GLY A 206 7.83 13.68 -13.96
CA GLY A 206 6.69 13.71 -13.07
C GLY A 206 5.38 13.67 -13.82
N TYR A 207 4.30 13.31 -13.15
CA TYR A 207 2.95 13.34 -13.73
C TYR A 207 1.90 13.73 -12.71
N VAL A 208 0.75 14.20 -13.20
CA VAL A 208 -0.49 14.34 -12.46
C VAL A 208 -1.62 13.63 -13.19
N ILE A 209 -2.38 12.81 -12.47
CA ILE A 209 -3.61 12.17 -12.92
C ILE A 209 -4.76 12.91 -12.23
N TYR A 210 -5.71 13.43 -13.01
CA TYR A 210 -6.71 14.34 -12.52
C TYR A 210 -8.01 14.32 -13.35
N TRP A 211 -9.07 14.89 -12.79
CA TRP A 211 -10.29 15.29 -13.51
C TRP A 211 -10.81 16.62 -12.96
N ILE A 212 -11.64 17.30 -13.71
CA ILE A 212 -12.25 18.56 -13.29
C ILE A 212 -13.77 18.41 -13.36
N ALA A 213 -14.44 18.61 -12.24
CA ALA A 213 -15.89 18.50 -12.15
C ALA A 213 -16.41 19.44 -11.05
N ASN A 214 -17.57 20.07 -11.27
CA ASN A 214 -18.23 20.93 -10.29
C ASN A 214 -17.32 22.01 -9.69
N ASP A 215 -16.53 22.69 -10.54
CA ASP A 215 -15.57 23.72 -10.18
C ASP A 215 -14.46 23.24 -9.21
N VAL A 216 -14.19 21.94 -9.19
CA VAL A 216 -13.12 21.31 -8.41
C VAL A 216 -12.12 20.62 -9.32
N PHE A 217 -10.82 20.87 -9.08
CA PHE A 217 -9.74 20.09 -9.67
C PHE A 217 -9.41 18.93 -8.73
N HIS A 218 -9.74 17.72 -9.14
CA HIS A 218 -9.46 16.51 -8.39
C HIS A 218 -8.14 15.89 -8.83
N ILE A 219 -7.22 15.66 -7.89
CA ILE A 219 -5.96 14.95 -8.13
C ILE A 219 -6.11 13.52 -7.62
N LYS A 220 -6.08 12.56 -8.54
CA LYS A 220 -6.02 11.13 -8.19
C LYS A 220 -4.63 10.74 -7.69
N ASP A 221 -3.59 11.16 -8.42
CA ASP A 221 -2.20 10.83 -8.12
C ASP A 221 -1.28 11.92 -8.69
N MET A 222 -0.23 12.26 -7.96
CA MET A 222 0.80 13.19 -8.41
C MET A 222 2.16 12.64 -8.00
N ILE A 223 2.93 12.21 -9.00
CA ILE A 223 4.26 11.65 -8.83
C ILE A 223 5.31 12.60 -9.42
N PHE A 224 6.41 12.78 -8.72
CA PHE A 224 7.54 13.58 -9.20
C PHE A 224 8.86 12.98 -8.72
N ASN A 225 9.83 12.94 -9.61
CA ASN A 225 11.15 12.39 -9.34
C ASN A 225 12.16 13.47 -8.89
N ASN A 226 11.78 14.75 -8.96
CA ASN A 226 12.59 15.89 -8.51
C ASN A 226 11.72 17.13 -8.25
N GLU A 227 12.34 18.16 -7.64
CA GLU A 227 11.67 19.42 -7.26
C GLU A 227 11.18 20.26 -8.44
N ASP A 228 11.87 20.23 -9.57
CA ASP A 228 11.45 20.96 -10.77
C ASP A 228 10.17 20.35 -11.34
N ALA A 229 10.06 19.01 -11.35
CA ALA A 229 8.85 18.30 -11.73
C ALA A 229 7.70 18.63 -10.79
N ARG A 230 7.92 18.60 -9.45
CA ARG A 230 6.92 18.99 -8.47
C ARG A 230 6.41 20.42 -8.72
N THR A 231 7.34 21.37 -8.88
CA THR A 231 7.00 22.77 -9.13
C THR A 231 6.26 22.95 -10.45
N GLY A 232 6.71 22.28 -11.52
CA GLY A 232 6.05 22.34 -12.83
C GLY A 232 4.64 21.78 -12.81
N LEU A 233 4.40 20.67 -12.12
CA LEU A 233 3.07 20.08 -11.96
C LEU A 233 2.14 21.00 -11.14
N TRP A 234 2.63 21.62 -10.05
CA TRP A 234 1.83 22.59 -9.30
C TRP A 234 1.57 23.85 -10.10
N ASN A 235 2.50 24.34 -10.93
CA ASN A 235 2.25 25.43 -11.87
C ASN A 235 1.11 25.09 -12.84
N PHE A 236 1.09 23.85 -13.37
CA PHE A 236 0.03 23.36 -14.24
C PHE A 236 -1.32 23.33 -13.53
N VAL A 237 -1.38 22.79 -12.30
CA VAL A 237 -2.61 22.79 -11.49
C VAL A 237 -3.08 24.22 -11.22
N SER A 238 -2.18 25.10 -10.76
CA SER A 238 -2.48 26.50 -10.44
C SER A 238 -2.94 27.30 -11.64
N ALA A 239 -2.54 26.94 -12.87
CA ALA A 239 -3.01 27.62 -14.10
C ALA A 239 -4.53 27.47 -14.33
N HIS A 240 -5.19 26.55 -13.63
CA HIS A 240 -6.65 26.36 -13.71
C HIS A 240 -7.44 27.28 -12.75
N PHE A 241 -6.78 28.17 -11.99
CA PHE A 241 -7.38 28.99 -10.94
C PHE A 241 -8.66 29.74 -11.35
N SER A 242 -8.82 30.10 -12.63
CA SER A 242 -10.01 30.81 -13.13
C SER A 242 -11.19 29.86 -13.47
N MET A 243 -10.99 28.56 -13.38
CA MET A 243 -11.97 27.53 -13.75
C MET A 243 -12.44 26.72 -12.56
N ILE A 244 -11.82 26.90 -11.41
CA ILE A 244 -12.02 26.06 -10.22
C ILE A 244 -12.10 26.93 -8.96
N ASP A 245 -12.87 26.49 -7.99
CA ASP A 245 -12.95 27.09 -6.65
C ASP A 245 -11.89 26.49 -5.69
N ARG A 246 -11.48 25.25 -5.95
CA ARG A 246 -10.52 24.52 -5.12
C ARG A 246 -9.88 23.34 -5.84
N VAL A 247 -8.82 22.87 -5.25
CA VAL A 247 -8.15 21.58 -5.57
C VAL A 247 -8.37 20.61 -4.43
N GLU A 248 -8.78 19.39 -4.73
CA GLU A 248 -8.88 18.26 -3.80
C GLU A 248 -7.99 17.14 -4.30
N GLY A 249 -7.36 16.42 -3.36
CA GLY A 249 -6.53 15.27 -3.71
C GLY A 249 -6.09 14.49 -2.49
N ASP A 250 -5.38 13.42 -2.76
CA ASP A 250 -4.77 12.57 -1.74
C ASP A 250 -3.24 12.57 -1.90
N THR A 251 -2.52 12.50 -0.79
CA THR A 251 -1.10 12.15 -0.76
C THR A 251 -0.86 11.00 0.19
N TYR A 252 0.17 10.22 -0.09
CA TYR A 252 0.51 8.99 0.63
C TYR A 252 1.90 9.08 1.28
N THR A 253 2.46 10.29 1.32
CA THR A 253 3.68 10.59 2.07
C THR A 253 3.34 10.94 3.51
N ASP A 254 4.32 10.92 4.40
CA ASP A 254 4.19 11.38 5.78
C ASP A 254 4.38 12.89 5.94
N GLU A 255 4.64 13.60 4.83
CA GLU A 255 4.85 15.04 4.82
C GLU A 255 3.55 15.78 4.48
N PRO A 256 2.98 16.57 5.42
CA PRO A 256 1.83 17.42 5.15
C PRO A 256 2.10 18.43 4.03
N LEU A 257 1.18 18.54 3.09
CA LEU A 257 1.27 19.47 1.96
C LEU A 257 1.19 20.95 2.42
N ALA A 258 0.48 21.21 3.52
CA ALA A 258 0.32 22.56 4.08
C ALA A 258 1.65 23.30 4.27
N PHE A 259 2.71 22.61 4.73
CA PHE A 259 4.02 23.25 4.97
C PHE A 259 4.69 23.79 3.68
N LEU A 260 4.31 23.29 2.52
CA LEU A 260 4.84 23.72 1.21
C LEU A 260 4.13 24.96 0.65
N LEU A 261 2.98 25.34 1.22
CA LEU A 261 2.16 26.44 0.75
C LEU A 261 2.51 27.74 1.47
N GLU A 262 2.38 28.89 0.77
CA GLU A 262 2.55 30.21 1.37
C GLU A 262 1.44 30.51 2.41
N ASP A 263 0.18 30.13 2.09
CA ASP A 263 -0.92 30.07 3.05
C ASP A 263 -1.18 28.62 3.43
N ALA A 264 -0.65 28.22 4.57
CA ALA A 264 -0.76 26.87 5.12
C ALA A 264 -2.12 26.57 5.76
N SER A 265 -3.08 27.49 5.74
CA SER A 265 -4.40 27.31 6.37
C SER A 265 -5.34 26.45 5.51
N ILE A 266 -4.86 25.32 5.03
CA ILE A 266 -5.62 24.34 4.26
C ILE A 266 -6.26 23.28 5.16
N LYS A 267 -7.19 22.52 4.60
CA LYS A 267 -7.75 21.34 5.27
C LYS A 267 -6.95 20.10 4.89
N GLU A 268 -6.45 19.39 5.89
CA GLU A 268 -5.85 18.06 5.72
C GLU A 268 -6.52 17.06 6.66
N VAL A 269 -6.78 15.84 6.18
CA VAL A 269 -7.38 14.75 6.95
C VAL A 269 -6.51 13.51 6.79
N ILE A 270 -5.90 13.07 7.88
CA ILE A 270 -5.09 11.85 7.93
C ILE A 270 -5.98 10.66 8.26
N SER A 271 -5.91 9.62 7.45
CA SER A 271 -6.67 8.38 7.65
C SER A 271 -5.76 7.16 7.44
N PRO A 272 -5.88 6.11 8.27
CA PRO A 272 -5.22 4.83 7.97
C PRO A 272 -5.62 4.33 6.59
N TYR A 273 -4.62 3.86 5.83
CA TYR A 273 -4.88 3.45 4.45
C TYR A 273 -4.65 1.95 4.26
N PHE A 274 -3.43 1.49 4.11
CA PHE A 274 -3.16 0.07 3.92
C PHE A 274 -2.75 -0.64 5.20
N MET A 275 -3.07 -1.93 5.27
CA MET A 275 -2.53 -2.85 6.26
C MET A 275 -1.57 -3.83 5.61
N GLY A 276 -0.49 -4.14 6.33
CA GLY A 276 0.51 -5.14 5.95
C GLY A 276 0.57 -6.29 6.94
N ARG A 277 1.10 -7.42 6.46
CA ARG A 277 1.40 -8.59 7.28
C ARG A 277 2.64 -9.30 6.74
N ILE A 278 3.61 -9.58 7.60
CA ILE A 278 4.69 -10.51 7.29
C ILE A 278 4.11 -11.93 7.26
N VAL A 279 4.28 -12.61 6.12
CA VAL A 279 3.76 -13.96 5.86
C VAL A 279 4.74 -15.03 6.36
N ASP A 280 6.02 -14.84 6.09
CA ASP A 280 7.13 -15.69 6.53
C ASP A 280 8.21 -14.83 7.17
N PHE A 281 8.29 -14.87 8.50
CA PHE A 281 9.17 -13.99 9.26
C PHE A 281 10.65 -14.26 9.01
N GLU A 282 11.06 -15.54 8.99
CA GLU A 282 12.48 -15.91 8.77
C GLU A 282 12.93 -15.44 7.38
N ALA A 283 12.18 -15.76 6.34
CA ALA A 283 12.50 -15.35 4.96
C ALA A 283 12.41 -13.84 4.74
N PHE A 284 11.44 -13.17 5.37
CA PHE A 284 11.33 -11.71 5.29
C PHE A 284 12.56 -11.01 5.87
N VAL A 285 13.04 -11.49 7.03
CA VAL A 285 14.20 -10.91 7.74
C VAL A 285 15.50 -11.15 6.97
N GLU A 286 15.64 -12.31 6.31
CA GLU A 286 16.83 -12.65 5.53
C GLU A 286 17.08 -11.64 4.37
N GLU A 287 16.00 -11.15 3.78
CA GLU A 287 16.05 -10.14 2.71
C GLU A 287 16.05 -8.69 3.23
N TYR A 288 15.71 -8.47 4.52
CA TYR A 288 15.48 -7.15 5.08
C TYR A 288 16.79 -6.37 5.24
N PRO A 289 16.88 -5.15 4.66
CA PRO A 289 18.10 -4.34 4.72
C PRO A 289 18.16 -3.53 6.02
N PHE A 290 18.58 -4.17 7.10
CA PHE A 290 18.85 -3.45 8.34
C PHE A 290 19.99 -2.44 8.14
N ARG A 291 19.99 -1.37 8.94
CA ARG A 291 21.06 -0.37 8.91
C ARG A 291 22.38 -1.00 9.40
N PRO A 292 23.50 -0.80 8.68
CA PRO A 292 24.81 -1.23 9.12
C PRO A 292 25.20 -0.65 10.47
N SER A 293 26.08 -1.34 11.21
CA SER A 293 26.61 -0.85 12.49
C SER A 293 28.04 -1.33 12.73
N VAL A 294 28.67 -0.81 13.80
CA VAL A 294 30.04 -1.21 14.15
C VAL A 294 30.12 -2.59 14.84
N LEU A 295 29.00 -3.07 15.39
CA LEU A 295 28.90 -4.35 16.10
C LEU A 295 27.74 -5.17 15.55
N ASP A 296 27.87 -6.47 15.63
CA ASP A 296 26.74 -7.37 15.43
C ASP A 296 25.70 -7.15 16.54
N ARG A 297 24.42 -7.27 16.20
CA ARG A 297 23.30 -7.08 17.13
C ARG A 297 22.51 -8.38 17.25
N GLU A 298 22.02 -8.65 18.45
CA GLU A 298 21.22 -9.85 18.73
C GLU A 298 19.98 -9.49 19.54
N TRP A 299 18.85 -10.14 19.20
CA TRP A 299 17.62 -10.02 19.95
C TRP A 299 16.94 -11.38 20.08
N LYS A 300 16.68 -11.80 21.33
CA LYS A 300 15.89 -13.01 21.65
C LYS A 300 14.50 -12.61 22.09
N PHE A 301 13.49 -13.08 21.40
CA PHE A 301 12.09 -12.72 21.67
C PHE A 301 11.13 -13.86 21.33
N THR A 302 9.91 -13.76 21.87
CA THR A 302 8.78 -14.62 21.47
C THR A 302 7.91 -13.84 20.48
N LEU A 303 7.80 -14.34 19.25
CA LEU A 303 6.88 -13.84 18.24
C LEU A 303 5.52 -14.52 18.37
N MET A 304 4.45 -13.75 18.43
CA MET A 304 3.07 -14.23 18.55
C MET A 304 2.34 -14.02 17.23
N ASP A 305 1.91 -15.11 16.60
CA ASP A 305 1.12 -15.07 15.36
C ASP A 305 -0.18 -15.87 15.56
N PRO A 306 -1.36 -15.25 15.42
CA PRO A 306 -2.65 -15.90 15.66
C PRO A 306 -3.07 -16.89 14.55
N VAL A 307 -2.36 -16.92 13.40
CA VAL A 307 -2.78 -17.68 12.21
C VAL A 307 -1.66 -18.56 11.67
N MET A 308 -0.43 -18.06 11.57
CA MET A 308 0.67 -18.79 10.94
C MET A 308 1.60 -19.42 12.00
N GLU A 309 1.51 -20.73 12.15
CA GLU A 309 2.32 -21.49 13.13
C GLU A 309 3.83 -21.34 12.87
N CYS A 310 4.23 -21.14 11.60
CA CYS A 310 5.64 -20.94 11.26
C CYS A 310 6.23 -19.65 11.85
N ASN A 311 5.42 -18.65 12.18
CA ASN A 311 5.86 -17.42 12.82
C ASN A 311 5.68 -17.47 14.35
N GLN A 312 4.97 -18.46 14.89
CA GLN A 312 4.69 -18.55 16.32
C GLN A 312 5.86 -19.22 17.06
N GLY A 313 6.46 -18.58 18.05
CA GLY A 313 7.49 -19.16 18.91
C GLY A 313 8.62 -18.22 19.27
N SER A 314 9.68 -18.79 19.88
CA SER A 314 10.88 -18.02 20.25
C SER A 314 11.89 -17.99 19.10
N PHE A 315 12.48 -16.80 18.89
CA PHE A 315 13.47 -16.55 17.84
C PHE A 315 14.70 -15.84 18.40
N LEU A 316 15.84 -16.11 17.79
CA LEU A 316 17.04 -15.28 17.84
C LEU A 316 17.15 -14.55 16.51
N LEU A 317 17.04 -13.24 16.54
CA LEU A 317 17.39 -12.35 15.43
C LEU A 317 18.83 -11.92 15.61
N THR A 318 19.68 -12.18 14.61
CA THR A 318 21.04 -11.69 14.51
C THR A 318 21.11 -10.71 13.35
N ILE A 319 21.69 -9.54 13.57
CA ILE A 319 21.93 -8.52 12.53
C ILE A 319 23.45 -8.29 12.48
N SER A 320 24.08 -8.69 11.40
CA SER A 320 25.53 -8.50 11.18
C SER A 320 25.88 -7.02 10.97
N ARG A 321 27.16 -6.70 11.04
CA ARG A 321 27.67 -5.30 10.90
C ARG A 321 27.29 -4.64 9.59
N ASP A 322 27.18 -5.42 8.52
CA ASP A 322 26.78 -4.95 7.19
C ASP A 322 25.28 -4.82 6.99
N GLY A 323 24.48 -5.14 8.05
CA GLY A 323 23.02 -5.02 8.01
C GLY A 323 22.28 -6.25 7.50
N HIS A 324 22.95 -7.40 7.32
CA HIS A 324 22.27 -8.64 6.99
C HIS A 324 21.61 -9.25 8.22
N GLY A 325 20.30 -9.53 8.13
CA GLY A 325 19.50 -10.14 9.19
C GLY A 325 19.33 -11.64 9.02
N GLU A 326 19.40 -12.39 10.11
CA GLU A 326 19.06 -13.81 10.17
C GLU A 326 18.18 -14.07 11.38
N ALA A 327 17.03 -14.71 11.18
CA ALA A 327 16.15 -15.13 12.26
C ALA A 327 16.16 -16.65 12.38
N LYS A 328 16.46 -17.16 13.57
CA LYS A 328 16.48 -18.58 13.86
C LYS A 328 15.53 -18.92 15.00
N ARG A 329 14.71 -19.94 14.81
CA ARG A 329 13.87 -20.48 15.88
C ARG A 329 14.73 -21.10 16.98
N ILE A 330 14.41 -20.77 18.23
CA ILE A 330 15.08 -21.32 19.44
C ILE A 330 14.06 -21.98 20.36
N MET A 331 14.54 -22.90 21.21
CA MET A 331 13.67 -23.65 22.15
C MET A 331 13.56 -22.93 23.51
N GLU A 332 14.44 -21.96 23.78
CA GLU A 332 14.46 -21.25 25.05
C GLU A 332 13.29 -20.27 25.14
N PRO A 333 12.59 -20.19 26.28
CA PRO A 333 11.57 -19.16 26.49
C PRO A 333 12.21 -17.77 26.57
N CYS A 334 11.66 -16.81 25.85
CA CYS A 334 12.14 -15.43 25.85
C CYS A 334 11.27 -14.55 26.74
N ARG A 335 11.90 -13.56 27.41
CA ARG A 335 11.18 -12.52 28.18
C ARG A 335 10.53 -11.52 27.26
N ASP A 336 11.26 -11.10 26.23
CA ASP A 336 10.79 -10.13 25.26
C ASP A 336 9.68 -10.75 24.39
N ARG A 337 8.64 -9.96 24.13
CA ARG A 337 7.48 -10.44 23.38
C ARG A 337 7.01 -9.37 22.40
N ILE A 338 6.66 -9.82 21.21
CA ILE A 338 6.10 -8.98 20.16
C ILE A 338 5.08 -9.77 19.33
N SER A 339 4.01 -9.13 18.89
CA SER A 339 3.08 -9.75 17.96
C SER A 339 3.52 -9.54 16.51
N ILE A 340 3.09 -10.42 15.60
CA ILE A 340 3.37 -10.28 14.17
C ILE A 340 2.85 -8.96 13.61
N GLN A 341 1.72 -8.46 14.11
CA GLN A 341 1.18 -7.15 13.75
C GLN A 341 2.16 -6.04 14.12
N THR A 342 2.68 -6.06 15.33
CA THR A 342 3.64 -5.06 15.82
C THR A 342 4.98 -5.18 15.10
N MET A 343 5.44 -6.41 14.87
CA MET A 343 6.64 -6.69 14.08
C MET A 343 6.50 -6.11 12.65
N THR A 344 5.37 -6.34 12.01
CA THR A 344 5.11 -5.83 10.65
C THR A 344 5.14 -4.30 10.59
N THR A 345 4.37 -3.61 11.42
CA THR A 345 4.31 -2.13 11.40
C THR A 345 5.64 -1.49 11.76
N MET A 346 6.44 -2.16 12.62
CA MET A 346 7.78 -1.74 13.01
C MET A 346 8.79 -1.91 11.86
N LEU A 347 8.89 -3.11 11.27
CA LEU A 347 9.82 -3.38 10.18
C LEU A 347 9.43 -2.65 8.88
N MET A 348 8.16 -2.30 8.72
CA MET A 348 7.73 -1.41 7.64
C MET A 348 8.02 0.09 7.93
N GLY A 349 8.64 0.44 9.06
CA GLY A 349 9.00 1.82 9.38
C GLY A 349 7.82 2.74 9.72
N TYR A 350 6.57 2.24 9.67
CA TYR A 350 5.37 3.05 9.93
C TYR A 350 5.28 3.53 11.39
N LYS A 351 5.64 2.66 12.35
CA LYS A 351 5.74 3.06 13.76
C LYS A 351 7.07 2.63 14.34
N ARG A 352 7.74 3.57 15.00
CA ARG A 352 9.07 3.38 15.55
C ARG A 352 9.07 2.46 16.80
N PRO A 353 10.16 1.70 17.05
CA PRO A 353 10.31 0.83 18.21
C PRO A 353 10.06 1.54 19.54
N GLU A 354 10.62 2.74 19.77
CA GLU A 354 10.41 3.55 20.97
C GLU A 354 8.92 3.86 21.19
N TYR A 355 8.23 4.31 20.14
CA TYR A 355 6.80 4.60 20.23
C TYR A 355 5.99 3.34 20.56
N LEU A 356 6.29 2.21 19.92
CA LEU A 356 5.62 0.93 20.16
C LEU A 356 5.86 0.40 21.57
N ALA A 357 7.06 0.58 22.12
CA ALA A 357 7.38 0.26 23.52
C ALA A 357 6.60 1.16 24.47
N LYS A 358 6.58 2.47 24.22
CA LYS A 358 5.88 3.46 25.03
C LYS A 358 4.38 3.16 25.17
N ILE A 359 3.74 2.66 24.11
CA ILE A 359 2.32 2.26 24.14
C ILE A 359 2.10 0.80 24.55
N GLY A 360 3.15 0.09 25.00
CA GLY A 360 3.09 -1.28 25.51
C GLY A 360 2.91 -2.38 24.47
N ARG A 361 3.21 -2.09 23.18
CA ARG A 361 3.11 -3.10 22.11
C ARG A 361 4.37 -3.96 21.93
N ILE A 362 5.51 -3.50 22.43
CA ILE A 362 6.75 -4.26 22.54
C ILE A 362 7.08 -4.39 24.03
N GLN A 363 7.35 -5.60 24.47
CA GLN A 363 7.88 -5.89 25.80
C GLN A 363 9.36 -6.29 25.64
N ALA A 364 10.28 -5.35 25.86
CA ALA A 364 11.72 -5.55 25.73
C ALA A 364 12.47 -4.57 26.66
N SER A 365 13.78 -4.76 26.82
CA SER A 365 14.64 -3.82 27.56
C SER A 365 14.83 -2.51 26.78
N GLU A 366 15.17 -1.40 27.48
CA GLU A 366 15.53 -0.13 26.85
C GLU A 366 16.66 -0.33 25.85
N TRP A 367 17.70 -1.06 26.23
CA TRP A 367 18.81 -1.37 25.32
C TRP A 367 18.35 -2.07 24.03
N THR A 368 17.38 -2.99 24.12
CA THR A 368 16.82 -3.66 22.94
C THR A 368 16.07 -2.66 22.07
N ILE A 369 15.28 -1.76 22.67
CA ILE A 369 14.53 -0.73 21.93
C ILE A 369 15.49 0.22 21.21
N ASP A 370 16.53 0.71 21.87
CA ASP A 370 17.56 1.57 21.26
C ASP A 370 18.27 0.85 20.11
N MET A 371 18.60 -0.43 20.29
CA MET A 371 19.19 -1.26 19.25
C MET A 371 18.27 -1.39 18.03
N LEU A 372 16.98 -1.59 18.21
CA LEU A 372 15.98 -1.67 17.13
C LEU A 372 15.77 -0.30 16.46
N GLU A 373 15.78 0.80 17.22
CA GLU A 373 15.76 2.17 16.66
C GLU A 373 16.93 2.43 15.72
N ASP A 374 18.12 1.97 16.10
CA ASP A 374 19.32 2.09 15.28
C ASP A 374 19.31 1.15 14.07
N ALA A 375 18.70 -0.03 14.19
CA ALA A 375 18.74 -1.07 13.17
C ALA A 375 17.75 -0.84 12.03
N ILE A 376 16.59 -0.22 12.31
CA ILE A 376 15.48 -0.07 11.37
C ILE A 376 15.56 1.32 10.70
N GLU A 377 15.49 1.35 9.36
CA GLU A 377 15.51 2.58 8.57
C GLU A 377 14.32 3.49 8.93
N GLN A 378 14.55 4.82 8.84
CA GLN A 378 13.52 5.82 9.17
C GLN A 378 12.85 6.33 7.89
N GLN A 379 11.89 5.60 7.39
CA GLN A 379 11.09 5.99 6.25
C GLN A 379 9.72 5.32 6.35
N THR A 380 8.65 6.10 6.18
CA THR A 380 7.28 5.56 6.14
C THR A 380 6.95 5.01 4.76
N PRO A 381 6.12 3.96 4.66
CA PRO A 381 5.73 3.41 3.38
C PRO A 381 4.82 4.36 2.59
N TYR A 382 5.14 4.54 1.31
CA TYR A 382 4.27 5.15 0.32
C TYR A 382 3.45 4.07 -0.39
N ILE A 383 2.14 4.18 -0.39
CA ILE A 383 1.24 3.26 -1.09
C ILE A 383 0.09 4.08 -1.67
N SER A 384 0.05 4.25 -2.99
CA SER A 384 -1.03 4.97 -3.70
C SER A 384 -1.96 4.01 -4.48
N ASP A 385 -1.69 2.73 -4.41
CA ASP A 385 -2.49 1.71 -5.09
C ASP A 385 -3.79 1.41 -4.33
N TYR A 386 -4.74 0.79 -5.06
CA TYR A 386 -5.98 0.27 -4.52
C TYR A 386 -6.33 -1.05 -5.24
N PHE A 387 -6.58 -2.14 -4.49
CA PHE A 387 -6.94 -3.46 -4.99
C PHE A 387 -7.75 -4.29 -4.00
#